data_a666951351a0b9b3d7a5294ddefeefd8
#
_entry.id   a666951351a0b9b3d7a5294ddefeefd8
#
_cell.length_a   1.000
_cell.length_b   1.000
_cell.length_c   1.000
_cell.angle_alpha   90.00
_cell.angle_beta   90.00
_cell.angle_gamma   90.00
#
_symmetry.space_group_name_H-M   'P 1'
#
loop_
_entity.id
_entity.type
_entity.pdbx_description
1 polymer ?
#
loop_
_entity_poly.entity_id
_entity_poly.type
_entity_poly.pdbx_seq_one_letter_code
_entity_poly.pdbx_strand_id
1 'polypeptide(L)'
;MQEYVMGNGAIALGALAAGVNLVSGYPGTPSSEIVETISKYPHDGVHLEWSVNEKAAMEVAASAAYGGARTMVTMKQVGLNVAADPLMSLAYVGVKGGMVVVSADDPGPISSQTEQDTRRFADFARILRWSMGTSGIMS
;
A
#
# COMPACT_ATOMS: atom_id res chain seq x y z
N MET A 1 -19.69 -17.76 -2.67
CA MET A 1 -18.64 -18.77 -2.35
C MET A 1 -17.75 -18.13 -1.29
N GLN A 2 -17.54 -18.79 -0.16
CA GLN A 2 -16.59 -18.30 0.85
C GLN A 2 -15.21 -18.84 0.45
N GLU A 3 -14.25 -17.94 0.29
CA GLU A 3 -12.86 -18.27 -0.06
C GLU A 3 -11.97 -17.88 1.14
N TYR A 4 -11.07 -18.78 1.53
CA TYR A 4 -10.06 -18.49 2.52
C TYR A 4 -8.86 -17.85 1.84
N VAL A 5 -8.60 -16.59 2.13
CA VAL A 5 -7.47 -15.82 1.58
C VAL A 5 -6.55 -15.36 2.70
N MET A 6 -5.27 -15.26 2.41
CA MET A 6 -4.30 -14.62 3.29
C MET A 6 -4.55 -13.10 3.35
N GLY A 7 -4.03 -12.43 4.37
CA GLY A 7 -4.23 -10.98 4.57
C GLY A 7 -3.90 -10.13 3.34
N ASN A 8 -2.78 -10.42 2.66
CA ASN A 8 -2.40 -9.72 1.42
C ASN A 8 -3.42 -9.93 0.30
N GLY A 9 -3.96 -11.15 0.18
CA GLY A 9 -5.03 -11.47 -0.77
C GLY A 9 -6.32 -10.72 -0.45
N ALA A 10 -6.69 -10.62 0.82
CA ALA A 10 -7.87 -9.88 1.26
C ALA A 10 -7.74 -8.37 0.94
N ILE A 11 -6.55 -7.78 1.15
CA ILE A 11 -6.26 -6.38 0.77
C ILE A 11 -6.42 -6.21 -0.74
N ALA A 12 -5.86 -7.11 -1.54
CA ALA A 12 -5.93 -7.07 -2.99
C ALA A 12 -7.39 -7.11 -3.50
N LEU A 13 -8.18 -8.07 -3.01
CA LEU A 13 -9.59 -8.21 -3.37
C LEU A 13 -10.43 -7.02 -2.89
N GLY A 14 -10.12 -6.51 -1.70
CA GLY A 14 -10.76 -5.30 -1.17
C GLY A 14 -10.50 -4.07 -2.03
N ALA A 15 -9.28 -3.90 -2.53
CA ALA A 15 -8.90 -2.82 -3.44
C ALA A 15 -9.68 -2.90 -4.77
N LEU A 16 -9.77 -4.09 -5.36
CA LEU A 16 -10.56 -4.32 -6.57
C LEU A 16 -12.05 -4.03 -6.33
N ALA A 17 -12.60 -4.53 -5.24
CA ALA A 17 -14.00 -4.30 -4.88
C ALA A 17 -14.31 -2.81 -4.60
N ALA A 18 -13.34 -2.06 -4.08
CA ALA A 18 -13.44 -0.61 -3.87
C ALA A 18 -13.31 0.20 -5.17
N GLY A 19 -13.03 -0.44 -6.30
CA GLY A 19 -12.87 0.22 -7.59
C GLY A 19 -11.56 1.02 -7.69
N VAL A 20 -10.44 0.43 -7.28
CA VAL A 20 -9.12 1.02 -7.47
C VAL A 20 -8.84 1.22 -8.96
N ASN A 21 -8.23 2.35 -9.33
CA ASN A 21 -7.88 2.67 -10.71
C ASN A 21 -6.40 2.47 -10.99
N LEU A 22 -5.55 2.66 -9.98
CA LEU A 22 -4.11 2.52 -10.12
C LEU A 22 -3.52 1.88 -8.88
N VAL A 23 -2.66 0.90 -9.08
CA VAL A 23 -1.85 0.28 -8.02
C VAL A 23 -0.39 0.33 -8.44
N SER A 24 0.43 0.94 -7.62
CA SER A 24 1.87 0.98 -7.79
C SER A 24 2.59 0.35 -6.60
N GLY A 25 3.81 -0.07 -6.80
CA GLY A 25 4.61 -0.63 -5.72
C GLY A 25 6.07 -0.78 -6.10
N TYR A 26 6.88 -1.14 -5.12
CA TYR A 26 8.22 -1.64 -5.33
C TYR A 26 8.35 -3.03 -4.70
N PRO A 27 8.95 -4.02 -5.41
CA PRO A 27 9.02 -5.39 -4.92
C PRO A 27 9.70 -5.50 -3.56
N GLY A 28 9.06 -6.17 -2.63
CA GLY A 28 9.58 -6.42 -1.29
C GLY A 28 8.66 -7.34 -0.50
N THR A 29 9.20 -8.41 0.08
CA THR A 29 8.45 -9.31 0.95
C THR A 29 8.22 -8.64 2.31
N PRO A 30 6.97 -8.63 2.85
CA PRO A 30 5.80 -9.41 2.39
C PRO A 30 4.82 -8.65 1.47
N SER A 31 5.05 -7.41 1.08
CA SER A 31 4.07 -6.57 0.36
C SER A 31 3.83 -6.95 -1.11
N SER A 32 4.79 -7.60 -1.77
CA SER A 32 4.70 -7.93 -3.21
C SER A 32 3.48 -8.76 -3.57
N GLU A 33 3.05 -9.67 -2.70
CA GLU A 33 1.91 -10.56 -2.92
C GLU A 33 0.60 -9.82 -3.19
N ILE A 34 0.46 -8.57 -2.72
CA ILE A 34 -0.75 -7.77 -2.94
C ILE A 34 -0.90 -7.45 -4.43
N VAL A 35 0.14 -6.88 -5.06
CA VAL A 35 0.13 -6.54 -6.49
C VAL A 35 0.07 -7.79 -7.35
N GLU A 36 0.81 -8.85 -6.99
CA GLU A 36 0.78 -10.13 -7.65
C GLU A 36 -0.61 -10.79 -7.58
N THR A 37 -1.31 -10.63 -6.47
CA THR A 37 -2.68 -11.15 -6.34
C THR A 37 -3.63 -10.38 -7.25
N ILE A 38 -3.58 -9.03 -7.26
CA ILE A 38 -4.41 -8.22 -8.16
C ILE A 38 -4.21 -8.65 -9.61
N SER A 39 -2.96 -8.90 -10.03
CA SER A 39 -2.65 -9.30 -11.41
C SER A 39 -3.27 -10.63 -11.84
N LYS A 40 -3.64 -11.50 -10.89
CA LYS A 40 -4.25 -12.81 -11.15
C LYS A 40 -5.78 -12.76 -11.28
N TYR A 41 -6.41 -11.69 -10.85
CA TYR A 41 -7.86 -11.51 -10.95
C TYR A 41 -8.21 -10.60 -12.13
N PRO A 42 -9.47 -10.63 -12.63
CA PRO A 42 -9.93 -9.66 -13.61
C PRO A 42 -9.77 -8.24 -13.06
N HIS A 43 -9.01 -7.42 -13.77
CA HIS A 43 -8.67 -6.06 -13.34
C HIS A 43 -8.75 -5.06 -14.51
N ASP A 44 -9.72 -5.24 -15.40
CA ASP A 44 -9.94 -4.35 -16.54
C ASP A 44 -10.10 -2.91 -16.10
N GLY A 45 -9.30 -2.02 -16.67
CA GLY A 45 -9.29 -0.60 -16.31
C GLY A 45 -8.47 -0.25 -15.07
N VAL A 46 -7.79 -1.21 -14.44
CA VAL A 46 -6.83 -0.95 -13.36
C VAL A 46 -5.41 -0.92 -13.91
N HIS A 47 -4.73 0.19 -13.72
CA HIS A 47 -3.30 0.28 -14.03
C HIS A 47 -2.47 -0.34 -12.91
N LEU A 48 -1.65 -1.34 -13.25
CA LEU A 48 -0.70 -1.98 -12.34
C LEU A 48 0.71 -1.69 -12.78
N GLU A 49 1.56 -1.21 -11.85
CA GLU A 49 2.98 -1.01 -12.17
C GLU A 49 3.91 -1.32 -11.00
N TRP A 50 5.06 -1.86 -11.35
CA TRP A 50 6.23 -1.88 -10.50
C TRP A 50 7.11 -0.68 -10.84
N SER A 51 7.29 0.20 -9.87
CA SER A 51 8.14 1.39 -10.01
C SER A 51 9.61 1.07 -9.70
N VAL A 52 10.50 1.98 -10.03
CA VAL A 52 11.96 1.80 -9.84
C VAL A 52 12.41 1.88 -8.38
N ASN A 53 11.59 2.48 -7.52
CA ASN A 53 11.75 2.51 -6.06
C ASN A 53 10.44 2.96 -5.40
N GLU A 54 10.40 2.95 -4.07
CA GLU A 54 9.18 3.28 -3.30
C GLU A 54 8.80 4.76 -3.38
N LYS A 55 9.78 5.66 -3.50
CA LYS A 55 9.51 7.08 -3.70
C LYS A 55 8.77 7.29 -5.03
N ALA A 56 9.27 6.72 -6.12
CA ALA A 56 8.62 6.80 -7.42
C ALA A 56 7.21 6.16 -7.40
N ALA A 57 7.06 4.98 -6.75
CA ALA A 57 5.76 4.34 -6.58
C ALA A 57 4.75 5.25 -5.85
N MET A 58 5.18 5.90 -4.77
CA MET A 58 4.35 6.85 -4.03
C MET A 58 3.96 8.05 -4.87
N GLU A 59 4.89 8.62 -5.63
CA GLU A 59 4.66 9.79 -6.48
C GLU A 59 3.70 9.47 -7.64
N VAL A 60 3.80 8.28 -8.23
CA VAL A 60 2.87 7.81 -9.27
C VAL A 60 1.45 7.71 -8.71
N ALA A 61 1.27 7.02 -7.58
CA ALA A 61 -0.04 6.89 -6.95
C ALA A 61 -0.61 8.24 -6.52
N ALA A 62 0.20 9.11 -5.91
CA ALA A 62 -0.20 10.44 -5.49
C ALA A 62 -0.63 11.32 -6.67
N SER A 63 0.13 11.30 -7.77
CA SER A 63 -0.18 12.08 -8.98
C SER A 63 -1.53 11.70 -9.57
N ALA A 64 -1.83 10.40 -9.66
CA ALA A 64 -3.12 9.93 -10.11
C ALA A 64 -4.25 10.30 -9.13
N ALA A 65 -3.99 10.23 -7.81
CA ALA A 65 -4.96 10.63 -6.78
C ALA A 65 -5.24 12.14 -6.79
N TYR A 66 -4.27 12.99 -7.11
CA TYR A 66 -4.50 14.41 -7.36
C TYR A 66 -5.44 14.65 -8.54
N GLY A 67 -5.34 13.80 -9.58
CA GLY A 67 -6.26 13.79 -10.72
C GLY A 67 -7.67 13.27 -10.39
N GLY A 68 -7.87 12.67 -9.22
CA GLY A 68 -9.15 12.14 -8.76
C GLY A 68 -9.30 10.63 -8.88
N ALA A 69 -8.26 9.89 -9.27
CA ALA A 69 -8.28 8.44 -9.30
C ALA A 69 -8.26 7.85 -7.87
N ARG A 70 -8.81 6.64 -7.72
CA ARG A 70 -8.61 5.82 -6.52
C ARG A 70 -7.32 5.04 -6.67
N THR A 71 -6.37 5.23 -5.77
CA THR A 71 -5.05 4.65 -5.91
C THR A 71 -4.64 3.86 -4.68
N MET A 72 -3.77 2.90 -4.89
CA MET A 72 -3.09 2.17 -3.82
C MET A 72 -1.60 2.09 -4.14
N VAL A 73 -0.77 2.29 -3.12
CA VAL A 73 0.67 2.02 -3.22
C VAL A 73 1.07 1.01 -2.15
N THR A 74 1.92 0.06 -2.52
CA THR A 74 2.35 -1.00 -1.61
C THR A 74 3.86 -1.02 -1.46
N MET A 75 4.31 -1.21 -0.23
CA MET A 75 5.72 -1.33 0.11
C MET A 75 5.92 -2.02 1.45
N LYS A 76 7.13 -2.47 1.74
CA LYS A 76 7.51 -2.94 3.07
C LYS A 76 7.97 -1.77 3.95
N GLN A 77 8.17 -2.02 5.25
CA GLN A 77 8.50 -0.98 6.23
C GLN A 77 9.73 -0.13 5.84
N VAL A 78 10.82 -0.75 5.36
CA VAL A 78 12.03 -0.01 4.97
C VAL A 78 11.79 0.86 3.72
N GLY A 79 10.85 0.46 2.86
CA GLY A 79 10.44 1.23 1.69
C GLY A 79 9.67 2.49 2.08
N LEU A 80 8.92 2.46 3.19
CA LEU A 80 8.24 3.65 3.69
C LEU A 80 9.23 4.75 4.09
N ASN A 81 10.43 4.38 4.57
CA ASN A 81 11.49 5.35 4.84
C ASN A 81 11.94 6.08 3.56
N VAL A 82 12.04 5.34 2.44
CA VAL A 82 12.37 5.91 1.12
C VAL A 82 11.26 6.82 0.61
N ALA A 83 10.00 6.46 0.86
CA ALA A 83 8.82 7.19 0.44
C ALA A 83 8.37 8.27 1.45
N ALA A 84 9.13 8.53 2.52
CA ALA A 84 8.73 9.46 3.58
C ALA A 84 8.53 10.89 3.07
N ASP A 85 9.38 11.38 2.18
CA ASP A 85 9.27 12.72 1.60
C ASP A 85 7.94 12.93 0.84
N PRO A 86 7.60 12.14 -0.18
CA PRO A 86 6.31 12.29 -0.83
C PRO A 86 5.12 12.00 0.09
N LEU A 87 5.25 11.09 1.07
CA LEU A 87 4.19 10.84 2.05
C LEU A 87 3.88 12.09 2.88
N MET A 88 4.89 12.79 3.39
CA MET A 88 4.70 14.01 4.18
C MET A 88 4.09 15.13 3.34
N SER A 89 4.53 15.28 2.10
CA SER A 89 3.96 16.25 1.16
C SER A 89 2.50 15.94 0.85
N LEU A 90 2.20 14.68 0.59
CA LEU A 90 0.84 14.17 0.34
C LEU A 90 -0.09 14.42 1.53
N ALA A 91 0.39 14.13 2.75
CA ALA A 91 -0.37 14.35 3.98
C ALA A 91 -0.74 15.81 4.20
N TYR A 92 0.13 16.74 3.79
CA TYR A 92 -0.12 18.18 3.88
C TYR A 92 -1.07 18.70 2.80
N VAL A 93 -0.86 18.28 1.55
CA VAL A 93 -1.65 18.75 0.39
C VAL A 93 -3.02 18.08 0.31
N GLY A 94 -3.10 16.82 0.71
CA GLY A 94 -4.28 15.97 0.52
C GLY A 94 -4.44 15.51 -0.94
N VAL A 95 -5.47 14.76 -1.20
CA VAL A 95 -5.79 14.22 -2.53
C VAL A 95 -7.24 14.48 -2.89
N LYS A 96 -7.54 14.53 -4.18
CA LYS A 96 -8.91 14.64 -4.69
C LYS A 96 -9.60 13.28 -4.76
N GLY A 97 -8.89 12.26 -5.20
CA GLY A 97 -9.32 10.86 -5.19
C GLY A 97 -8.99 10.18 -3.86
N GLY A 98 -9.43 8.94 -3.69
CA GLY A 98 -9.02 8.12 -2.55
C GLY A 98 -7.61 7.56 -2.77
N MET A 99 -6.78 7.55 -1.73
CA MET A 99 -5.47 6.91 -1.78
C MET A 99 -5.21 6.09 -0.53
N VAL A 100 -4.69 4.88 -0.72
CA VAL A 100 -4.28 3.98 0.35
C VAL A 100 -2.78 3.68 0.22
N VAL A 101 -2.06 3.87 1.30
CA VAL A 101 -0.66 3.45 1.43
C VAL A 101 -0.63 2.19 2.28
N VAL A 102 -0.18 1.09 1.71
CA VAL A 102 -0.02 -0.19 2.40
C VAL A 102 1.45 -0.38 2.75
N SER A 103 1.76 -0.33 4.04
CA SER A 103 3.07 -0.70 4.55
C SER A 103 2.96 -2.06 5.23
N ALA A 104 3.68 -3.04 4.71
CA ALA A 104 3.73 -4.37 5.28
C ALA A 104 4.99 -4.51 6.15
N ASP A 105 4.78 -4.49 7.47
CA ASP A 105 5.85 -4.65 8.43
C ASP A 105 6.29 -6.12 8.52
N ASP A 106 7.54 -6.36 8.87
CA ASP A 106 8.16 -7.68 9.03
C ASP A 106 8.76 -7.78 10.43
N PRO A 107 7.92 -7.95 11.48
CA PRO A 107 8.38 -8.01 12.87
C PRO A 107 9.20 -9.29 13.12
N GLY A 108 10.34 -9.16 13.82
CA GLY A 108 11.32 -10.22 13.91
C GLY A 108 11.86 -10.57 12.53
N PRO A 109 12.66 -9.70 11.88
CA PRO A 109 12.79 -9.66 10.44
C PRO A 109 13.26 -10.98 9.84
N ILE A 110 12.43 -11.55 8.96
CA ILE A 110 12.73 -12.78 8.21
C ILE A 110 13.37 -12.43 6.87
N SER A 111 12.85 -11.38 6.19
CA SER A 111 13.28 -10.96 4.86
C SER A 111 13.67 -9.48 4.77
N SER A 112 13.79 -8.80 5.91
CA SER A 112 14.13 -7.38 5.99
C SER A 112 15.44 -7.18 6.72
N GLN A 113 16.14 -6.06 6.45
CA GLN A 113 17.42 -5.71 7.09
C GLN A 113 17.23 -5.29 8.55
N THR A 114 16.08 -4.70 8.86
CA THR A 114 15.75 -4.14 10.17
C THR A 114 14.31 -4.42 10.52
N GLU A 115 14.00 -4.38 11.80
CA GLU A 115 12.64 -4.34 12.31
C GLU A 115 12.20 -2.88 12.48
N GLN A 116 10.98 -2.58 12.08
CA GLN A 116 10.40 -1.24 12.21
C GLN A 116 8.88 -1.34 12.37
N ASP A 117 8.34 -0.61 13.35
CA ASP A 117 6.89 -0.41 13.49
C ASP A 117 6.48 0.87 12.75
N THR A 118 5.88 0.70 11.58
CA THR A 118 5.48 1.83 10.72
C THR A 118 4.18 2.51 11.17
N ARG A 119 3.48 1.97 12.16
CA ARG A 119 2.23 2.57 12.65
C ARG A 119 2.40 4.02 13.10
N ARG A 120 3.56 4.36 13.64
CA ARG A 120 3.89 5.71 14.09
C ARG A 120 4.09 6.72 12.96
N PHE A 121 4.38 6.27 11.74
CA PHE A 121 4.45 7.17 10.58
C PHE A 121 3.11 7.83 10.30
N ALA A 122 2.01 7.11 10.38
CA ALA A 122 0.68 7.66 10.18
C ALA A 122 0.33 8.70 11.25
N ASP A 123 0.67 8.42 12.52
CA ASP A 123 0.47 9.36 13.62
C ASP A 123 1.28 10.64 13.40
N PHE A 124 2.55 10.52 12.99
CA PHE A 124 3.43 11.64 12.70
C PHE A 124 2.92 12.48 11.50
N ALA A 125 2.48 11.82 10.44
CA ALA A 125 1.93 12.46 9.24
C ALA A 125 0.50 12.98 9.44
N ARG A 126 -0.17 12.65 10.54
CA ARG A 126 -1.58 12.98 10.82
C ARG A 126 -2.56 12.48 9.74
N ILE A 127 -2.30 11.28 9.24
CA ILE A 127 -3.20 10.58 8.32
C ILE A 127 -3.94 9.47 9.05
N LEU A 128 -5.11 9.07 8.51
CA LEU A 128 -5.85 7.95 9.05
C LEU A 128 -5.05 6.66 8.91
N ARG A 129 -5.05 5.87 9.96
CA ARG A 129 -4.37 4.58 10.02
C ARG A 129 -5.36 3.46 10.32
N TRP A 130 -5.17 2.37 9.60
CA TRP A 130 -5.79 1.08 9.90
C TRP A 130 -4.66 0.07 10.12
N SER A 131 -4.73 -0.70 11.21
CA SER A 131 -3.72 -1.70 11.54
C SER A 131 -4.37 -3.07 11.57
N MET A 132 -3.79 -4.01 10.83
CA MET A 132 -4.19 -5.43 10.87
C MET A 132 -3.16 -6.19 11.69
N GLY A 133 -3.61 -6.80 12.78
CA GLY A 133 -2.75 -7.68 13.59
C GLY A 133 -2.67 -9.09 13.00
N THR A 134 -1.74 -9.90 13.51
CA THR A 134 -1.57 -11.30 13.12
C THR A 134 -2.79 -12.19 13.42
N SER A 135 -3.72 -11.71 14.22
CA SER A 135 -4.97 -12.41 14.59
C SER A 135 -6.18 -12.03 13.74
N GLY A 136 -6.01 -11.21 12.70
CA GLY A 136 -7.11 -10.81 11.81
C GLY A 136 -8.17 -9.91 12.46
N ILE A 137 -7.93 -9.40 13.66
CA ILE A 137 -8.83 -8.46 14.34
C ILE A 137 -8.37 -7.05 13.99
N MET A 138 -9.24 -6.31 13.29
CA MET A 138 -9.03 -4.88 13.07
C MET A 138 -9.18 -4.14 14.41
N SER A 139 -8.14 -3.47 14.82
CA SER A 139 -8.13 -2.61 16.01
C SER A 139 -8.15 -1.13 15.63
#